data_80e21c3d98a794f0ba0ccb589a942f32
#
_entry.id   80e21c3d98a794f0ba0ccb589a942f32
#
_cell.length_a   1.000
_cell.length_b   1.000
_cell.length_c   1.000
_cell.angle_alpha   90.00
_cell.angle_beta   90.00
_cell.angle_gamma   90.00
#
_symmetry.space_group_name_H-M   'P 1'
#
loop_
_entity.id
_entity.type
_entity.pdbx_description
1 polymer ?
#
loop_
_entity_poly.entity_id
_entity_poly.type
_entity_poly.pdbx_seq_one_letter_code
_entity_poly.pdbx_strand_id
1 'polypeptide(L)'
;MKKILTVCVAAFLLVGCDDLFTPAIENNKQVSDGLNDPLYSEGILANAYTRNPYNSQSFNDVATDDAVTNQTSNSYLKMATGSWTSNNNPMDQWGSCKAAIHYINLFLAQVDQVSWANDPIVNKMFCDRLKGEAYGLRAMFNFYMLQAHAGYTEDGHLMGVPIVEEVETETSNFNYPRNAFDECIQAIYDDVQKAEDLLPLDYENISSDSEVPETYRSEGANYSQYNIVFGNNFRTRMSGRIALAFRAKAALLAASPAFADGSNATWAEAADYNGEILDLIGGVAGLAANGNTWYKNADEINNLTGGSNPPEMLWRNGKDATAYSLEQAQFPPSLYGSGQINPTQNLVDAFPMANGYPISDAASGYDAQNPYTNRDPRLNLYIVVNGTTMGTDGKTIDTSADNTSNNDGLNRENGYSTRTGYYLRKHLREDVYLSSTTTSGQPHYSPRIRYTEIFLNYAEAANEAWGPTGTGTHGYSAYDVIKAIRQRAGIKDENGNDPYLESIKTDQTKMRELIRNERRLELCFEGFRFWDLRRWDLNLNEPAKGVRISGGTYQVFDVESRTYNDFMRFGPIPYSEVVKFDALEQNVGWK
;
A
#
# COMPACT_ATOMS: atom_id res chain seq x y z
N MET A 1 -44.50 68.48 -30.41
CA MET A 1 -43.25 68.13 -29.70
C MET A 1 -43.39 67.00 -28.67
N LYS A 2 -44.54 66.76 -28.01
CA LYS A 2 -44.69 65.67 -27.03
C LYS A 2 -44.72 64.23 -27.61
N LYS A 3 -45.09 64.06 -28.87
CA LYS A 3 -45.13 62.67 -29.48
C LYS A 3 -43.81 62.20 -30.06
N ILE A 4 -42.85 63.10 -30.32
CA ILE A 4 -41.51 62.74 -30.81
C ILE A 4 -40.62 62.33 -29.64
N LEU A 5 -40.81 62.87 -28.44
CA LEU A 5 -40.04 62.54 -27.26
C LEU A 5 -40.36 61.12 -26.73
N THR A 6 -41.62 60.64 -26.92
CA THR A 6 -42.03 59.28 -26.46
C THR A 6 -41.47 58.16 -27.35
N VAL A 7 -41.23 58.42 -28.64
CA VAL A 7 -40.63 57.44 -29.57
C VAL A 7 -39.12 57.33 -29.34
N CYS A 8 -38.43 58.41 -28.98
CA CYS A 8 -37.00 58.36 -28.68
C CYS A 8 -36.69 57.64 -27.35
N VAL A 9 -37.59 57.75 -26.36
CA VAL A 9 -37.40 57.03 -25.07
C VAL A 9 -37.72 55.54 -25.23
N ALA A 10 -38.64 55.16 -26.12
CA ALA A 10 -38.91 53.72 -26.39
C ALA A 10 -37.81 53.04 -27.25
N ALA A 11 -37.05 53.82 -28.07
CA ALA A 11 -35.95 53.31 -28.87
C ALA A 11 -34.66 53.09 -28.05
N PHE A 12 -34.48 53.73 -26.89
CA PHE A 12 -33.35 53.54 -25.99
C PHE A 12 -33.53 52.36 -25.01
N LEU A 13 -34.73 51.80 -24.93
CA LEU A 13 -34.98 50.61 -24.06
C LEU A 13 -34.86 49.26 -24.79
N LEU A 14 -34.44 49.26 -26.07
CA LEU A 14 -34.24 48.05 -26.87
C LEU A 14 -32.76 47.76 -27.20
N VAL A 15 -31.82 48.54 -26.65
CA VAL A 15 -30.42 48.10 -26.61
C VAL A 15 -30.31 47.20 -25.39
N GLY A 16 -30.69 45.97 -25.58
CA GLY A 16 -30.68 44.94 -24.55
C GLY A 16 -29.27 44.70 -24.04
N CYS A 17 -29.14 44.66 -22.75
CA CYS A 17 -28.02 44.00 -22.09
C CYS A 17 -28.05 42.51 -22.43
N ASP A 18 -27.58 42.12 -23.59
CA ASP A 18 -27.29 40.70 -23.87
C ASP A 18 -26.18 40.18 -22.96
N ASP A 19 -25.35 41.07 -22.42
CA ASP A 19 -24.28 40.73 -21.47
C ASP A 19 -24.75 40.50 -20.01
N LEU A 20 -26.00 40.86 -19.67
CA LEU A 20 -26.46 40.72 -18.27
C LEU A 20 -26.89 39.27 -17.92
N PHE A 21 -27.07 38.44 -18.92
CA PHE A 21 -27.50 37.03 -18.77
C PHE A 21 -26.44 36.03 -19.22
N THR A 22 -25.29 36.47 -19.71
CA THR A 22 -24.12 35.60 -19.83
C THR A 22 -23.53 35.42 -18.44
N PRO A 23 -23.56 34.19 -17.87
CA PRO A 23 -22.86 33.94 -16.61
C PRO A 23 -21.42 34.40 -16.79
N ALA A 24 -20.90 35.13 -15.81
CA ALA A 24 -19.48 35.44 -15.79
C ALA A 24 -18.70 34.11 -15.88
N ILE A 25 -18.07 33.85 -17.03
CA ILE A 25 -17.29 32.63 -17.33
C ILE A 25 -15.97 32.65 -16.55
N GLU A 26 -15.79 33.59 -15.62
CA GLU A 26 -14.54 33.78 -14.86
C GLU A 26 -14.08 32.56 -14.06
N ASN A 27 -14.93 31.54 -13.85
CA ASN A 27 -14.61 30.34 -13.11
C ASN A 27 -14.84 29.01 -13.88
N ASN A 28 -15.27 29.03 -15.12
CA ASN A 28 -15.44 27.83 -15.96
C ASN A 28 -14.39 27.83 -17.07
N LYS A 29 -13.14 27.48 -16.73
CA LYS A 29 -12.14 27.11 -17.74
C LYS A 29 -12.65 25.88 -18.49
N GLN A 30 -12.74 25.97 -19.80
CA GLN A 30 -12.97 24.80 -20.65
C GLN A 30 -11.69 24.00 -20.78
N VAL A 31 -11.80 22.72 -21.10
CA VAL A 31 -10.61 21.85 -21.33
C VAL A 31 -9.70 22.47 -22.39
N SER A 32 -10.28 23.13 -23.42
CA SER A 32 -9.53 23.86 -24.44
C SER A 32 -8.68 25.02 -23.91
N ASP A 33 -9.05 25.60 -22.77
CA ASP A 33 -8.27 26.70 -22.18
C ASP A 33 -6.98 26.17 -21.52
N GLY A 34 -6.95 24.89 -21.16
CA GLY A 34 -5.79 24.18 -20.61
C GLY A 34 -4.64 24.02 -21.59
N LEU A 35 -4.89 24.02 -22.90
CA LEU A 35 -3.84 23.87 -23.93
C LEU A 35 -2.81 25.02 -23.88
N ASN A 36 -3.19 26.17 -23.36
CA ASN A 36 -2.32 27.35 -23.18
C ASN A 36 -1.92 27.60 -21.72
N ASP A 37 -2.30 26.70 -20.80
CA ASP A 37 -2.01 26.81 -19.36
C ASP A 37 -1.41 25.50 -18.85
N PRO A 38 -0.07 25.36 -18.88
CA PRO A 38 0.61 24.15 -18.39
C PRO A 38 0.27 23.79 -16.95
N LEU A 39 0.08 24.79 -16.07
CA LEU A 39 -0.26 24.55 -14.67
C LEU A 39 -1.67 23.95 -14.52
N TYR A 40 -2.62 24.38 -15.33
CA TYR A 40 -3.95 23.80 -15.35
C TYR A 40 -3.91 22.36 -15.86
N SER A 41 -3.18 22.09 -16.94
CA SER A 41 -3.03 20.74 -17.50
C SER A 41 -2.30 19.81 -16.55
N GLU A 42 -1.22 20.26 -15.88
CA GLU A 42 -0.56 19.49 -14.83
C GLU A 42 -1.50 19.24 -13.64
N GLY A 43 -2.38 20.20 -13.31
CA GLY A 43 -3.39 20.08 -12.28
C GLY A 43 -4.39 18.94 -12.54
N ILE A 44 -4.71 18.64 -13.82
CA ILE A 44 -5.55 17.50 -14.20
C ILE A 44 -4.84 16.19 -13.80
N LEU A 45 -3.56 16.03 -14.12
CA LEU A 45 -2.77 14.85 -13.72
C LEU A 45 -2.58 14.80 -12.20
N ALA A 46 -2.36 15.94 -11.55
CA ALA A 46 -2.20 16.02 -10.10
C ALA A 46 -3.46 15.56 -9.34
N ASN A 47 -4.64 15.66 -9.94
CA ASN A 47 -5.89 15.12 -9.39
C ASN A 47 -5.79 13.60 -9.18
N ALA A 48 -5.12 12.87 -10.07
CA ALA A 48 -4.85 11.45 -9.89
C ALA A 48 -3.97 11.20 -8.65
N TYR A 49 -2.90 11.98 -8.44
CA TYR A 49 -2.04 11.84 -7.26
C TYR A 49 -2.80 12.02 -5.94
N THR A 50 -3.82 12.88 -5.89
CA THR A 50 -4.63 13.07 -4.67
C THR A 50 -5.52 11.88 -4.33
N ARG A 51 -5.73 10.96 -5.29
CA ARG A 51 -6.58 9.77 -5.17
C ARG A 51 -5.79 8.49 -4.89
N ASN A 52 -4.48 8.59 -4.70
CA ASN A 52 -3.64 7.41 -4.45
C ASN A 52 -4.19 6.59 -3.28
N PRO A 53 -4.47 5.29 -3.48
CA PRO A 53 -4.89 4.40 -2.41
C PRO A 53 -3.84 4.30 -1.30
N TYR A 54 -4.30 4.02 -0.09
CA TYR A 54 -3.41 3.73 1.05
C TYR A 54 -2.38 4.82 1.36
N ASN A 55 -2.81 6.09 1.36
CA ASN A 55 -1.96 7.23 1.76
C ASN A 55 -1.57 7.24 3.24
N SER A 56 -2.21 6.40 4.06
CA SER A 56 -1.94 6.21 5.49
C SER A 56 -2.12 4.74 5.86
N GLN A 57 -1.71 4.34 7.07
CA GLN A 57 -1.98 3.00 7.57
C GLN A 57 -3.50 2.76 7.63
N SER A 58 -3.96 1.72 6.94
CA SER A 58 -5.38 1.34 6.94
C SER A 58 -5.77 0.50 8.15
N PHE A 59 -4.83 -0.25 8.75
CA PHE A 59 -5.06 -1.26 9.77
C PHE A 59 -6.17 -2.25 9.41
N ASN A 60 -6.26 -2.62 8.14
CA ASN A 60 -7.19 -3.65 7.67
C ASN A 60 -6.86 -5.04 8.23
N ASP A 61 -5.73 -5.17 8.93
CA ASP A 61 -5.37 -6.34 9.76
C ASP A 61 -6.48 -6.70 10.77
N VAL A 62 -7.29 -5.73 11.19
CA VAL A 62 -8.51 -5.95 12.01
C VAL A 62 -9.53 -6.88 11.31
N ALA A 63 -9.50 -6.95 9.98
CA ALA A 63 -10.31 -7.87 9.19
C ALA A 63 -9.67 -9.25 9.01
N THR A 64 -8.62 -9.58 9.76
CA THR A 64 -7.82 -10.81 9.65
C THR A 64 -7.63 -11.49 11.01
N ASP A 65 -6.83 -12.55 11.04
CA ASP A 65 -6.40 -13.23 12.27
C ASP A 65 -5.29 -12.49 13.04
N ASP A 66 -4.77 -11.36 12.53
CA ASP A 66 -3.62 -10.65 13.13
C ASP A 66 -4.00 -9.56 14.14
N ALA A 67 -5.18 -8.96 14.02
CA ALA A 67 -5.61 -7.91 14.93
C ALA A 67 -7.11 -7.90 15.20
N VAL A 68 -7.48 -7.32 16.34
CA VAL A 68 -8.81 -6.81 16.64
C VAL A 68 -8.72 -5.33 17.03
N THR A 69 -9.85 -4.68 17.21
CA THR A 69 -9.90 -3.29 17.70
C THR A 69 -10.85 -3.16 18.88
N ASN A 70 -10.55 -2.22 19.75
CA ASN A 70 -11.47 -1.83 20.84
C ASN A 70 -12.54 -0.82 20.37
N GLN A 71 -12.50 -0.39 19.10
CA GLN A 71 -13.45 0.56 18.52
C GLN A 71 -14.62 -0.17 17.85
N THR A 72 -15.77 -0.21 18.49
CA THR A 72 -16.97 -0.95 18.00
C THR A 72 -17.54 -0.41 16.68
N SER A 73 -17.26 0.85 16.34
CA SER A 73 -17.70 1.47 15.09
C SER A 73 -16.78 1.18 13.89
N ASN A 74 -15.61 0.54 14.11
CA ASN A 74 -14.61 0.29 13.08
C ASN A 74 -15.19 -0.54 11.92
N SER A 75 -14.97 -0.12 10.69
CA SER A 75 -15.52 -0.75 9.49
C SER A 75 -14.93 -2.13 9.20
N TYR A 76 -13.64 -2.31 9.47
CA TYR A 76 -12.96 -3.62 9.30
C TYR A 76 -13.44 -4.63 10.35
N LEU A 77 -13.69 -4.19 11.58
CA LEU A 77 -14.32 -5.03 12.61
C LEU A 77 -15.70 -5.53 12.13
N LYS A 78 -16.55 -4.62 11.66
CA LYS A 78 -17.88 -4.97 11.14
C LYS A 78 -17.80 -5.91 9.95
N MET A 79 -16.87 -5.66 9.04
CA MET A 79 -16.59 -6.52 7.90
C MET A 79 -16.22 -7.95 8.36
N ALA A 80 -15.29 -8.08 9.29
CA ALA A 80 -14.81 -9.36 9.82
C ALA A 80 -15.87 -10.16 10.56
N THR A 81 -16.89 -9.48 11.10
CA THR A 81 -17.98 -10.07 11.90
C THR A 81 -19.29 -10.22 11.12
N GLY A 82 -19.26 -10.21 9.78
CA GLY A 82 -20.39 -10.59 8.93
C GLY A 82 -21.17 -9.44 8.30
N SER A 83 -20.68 -8.18 8.40
CA SER A 83 -21.36 -7.04 7.77
C SER A 83 -20.77 -6.65 6.39
N TRP A 84 -19.94 -7.51 5.80
CA TRP A 84 -19.38 -7.24 4.47
C TRP A 84 -20.40 -7.56 3.37
N THR A 85 -20.73 -6.56 2.58
CA THR A 85 -21.66 -6.65 1.45
C THR A 85 -21.17 -5.80 0.28
N SER A 86 -21.77 -5.97 -0.89
CA SER A 86 -21.46 -5.14 -2.08
C SER A 86 -21.83 -3.65 -1.89
N ASN A 87 -22.73 -3.34 -0.93
CA ASN A 87 -23.08 -1.96 -0.52
C ASN A 87 -22.23 -1.42 0.64
N ASN A 88 -21.54 -2.31 1.37
CA ASN A 88 -20.74 -1.94 2.54
C ASN A 88 -19.39 -2.66 2.45
N ASN A 89 -18.50 -2.11 1.62
CA ASN A 89 -17.20 -2.66 1.34
C ASN A 89 -16.07 -1.69 1.78
N PRO A 90 -15.48 -1.88 2.97
CA PRO A 90 -14.36 -1.04 3.42
C PRO A 90 -13.10 -1.15 2.56
N MET A 91 -13.02 -2.17 1.70
CA MET A 91 -11.90 -2.42 0.78
C MET A 91 -12.17 -1.90 -0.65
N ASP A 92 -13.26 -1.16 -0.86
CA ASP A 92 -13.63 -0.63 -2.16
C ASP A 92 -12.58 0.33 -2.73
N GLN A 93 -12.22 0.11 -4.00
CA GLN A 93 -11.32 0.96 -4.77
C GLN A 93 -11.96 1.47 -6.07
N TRP A 94 -13.17 1.01 -6.38
CA TRP A 94 -13.81 1.24 -7.67
C TRP A 94 -13.96 2.72 -8.03
N GLY A 95 -14.69 3.46 -7.20
CA GLY A 95 -15.01 4.86 -7.51
C GLY A 95 -13.78 5.76 -7.54
N SER A 96 -12.84 5.58 -6.62
CA SER A 96 -11.61 6.36 -6.54
C SER A 96 -10.69 6.09 -7.74
N CYS A 97 -10.48 4.80 -8.08
CA CYS A 97 -9.62 4.41 -9.19
C CYS A 97 -10.23 4.83 -10.55
N LYS A 98 -11.54 4.60 -10.78
CA LYS A 98 -12.21 5.06 -12.01
C LYS A 98 -12.09 6.58 -12.20
N ALA A 99 -12.31 7.36 -11.15
CA ALA A 99 -12.17 8.80 -11.23
C ALA A 99 -10.71 9.22 -11.55
N ALA A 100 -9.72 8.56 -10.95
CA ALA A 100 -8.32 8.82 -11.26
C ALA A 100 -7.98 8.47 -12.71
N ILE A 101 -8.41 7.31 -13.20
CA ILE A 101 -8.20 6.86 -14.58
C ILE A 101 -8.85 7.83 -15.57
N HIS A 102 -10.07 8.32 -15.27
CA HIS A 102 -10.72 9.32 -16.09
C HIS A 102 -9.88 10.61 -16.23
N TYR A 103 -9.35 11.17 -15.11
CA TYR A 103 -8.48 12.34 -15.16
C TYR A 103 -7.17 12.07 -15.90
N ILE A 104 -6.61 10.86 -15.77
CA ILE A 104 -5.40 10.45 -16.51
C ILE A 104 -5.70 10.41 -18.00
N ASN A 105 -6.80 9.79 -18.43
CA ASN A 105 -7.18 9.72 -19.85
C ASN A 105 -7.44 11.11 -20.41
N LEU A 106 -8.13 11.99 -19.66
CA LEU A 106 -8.34 13.38 -20.04
C LEU A 106 -7.02 14.14 -20.21
N PHE A 107 -6.05 13.90 -19.34
CA PHE A 107 -4.71 14.47 -19.45
C PHE A 107 -3.97 13.94 -20.69
N LEU A 108 -3.95 12.62 -20.90
CA LEU A 108 -3.29 11.97 -22.03
C LEU A 108 -3.82 12.43 -23.39
N ALA A 109 -5.12 12.73 -23.48
CA ALA A 109 -5.74 13.20 -24.73
C ALA A 109 -5.26 14.59 -25.17
N GLN A 110 -4.69 15.39 -24.27
CA GLN A 110 -4.30 16.78 -24.58
C GLN A 110 -2.82 17.10 -24.34
N VAL A 111 -2.07 16.24 -23.66
CA VAL A 111 -0.70 16.51 -23.18
C VAL A 111 0.26 16.93 -24.30
N ASP A 112 0.11 16.37 -25.51
CA ASP A 112 0.94 16.68 -26.70
C ASP A 112 0.67 18.06 -27.30
N GLN A 113 -0.45 18.67 -26.96
CA GLN A 113 -0.87 19.97 -27.47
C GLN A 113 -0.51 21.12 -26.52
N VAL A 114 -0.07 20.81 -25.31
CA VAL A 114 0.28 21.79 -24.27
C VAL A 114 1.68 22.35 -24.52
N SER A 115 1.83 23.67 -24.44
CA SER A 115 3.15 24.32 -24.49
C SER A 115 3.77 24.33 -23.09
N TRP A 116 4.50 23.27 -22.75
CA TRP A 116 5.12 23.08 -21.43
C TRP A 116 6.31 24.02 -21.18
N ALA A 117 7.05 24.37 -22.22
CA ALA A 117 8.18 25.29 -22.14
C ALA A 117 8.42 25.98 -23.50
N ASN A 118 9.11 27.14 -23.45
CA ASN A 118 9.50 27.86 -24.68
C ASN A 118 10.63 27.16 -25.45
N ASP A 119 11.53 26.46 -24.75
CA ASP A 119 12.59 25.66 -25.35
C ASP A 119 12.00 24.35 -25.89
N PRO A 120 12.13 24.04 -27.20
CA PRO A 120 11.49 22.85 -27.78
C PRO A 120 11.94 21.52 -27.15
N ILE A 121 13.21 21.41 -26.74
CA ILE A 121 13.75 20.20 -26.14
C ILE A 121 13.20 20.04 -24.72
N VAL A 122 13.20 21.11 -23.94
CA VAL A 122 12.60 21.11 -22.58
C VAL A 122 11.11 20.83 -22.66
N ASN A 123 10.41 21.40 -23.66
CA ASN A 123 8.98 21.13 -23.91
C ASN A 123 8.73 19.63 -24.16
N LYS A 124 9.52 19.01 -25.03
CA LYS A 124 9.45 17.57 -25.32
C LYS A 124 9.69 16.74 -24.05
N MET A 125 10.75 17.05 -23.31
CA MET A 125 11.07 16.33 -22.06
C MET A 125 9.95 16.44 -21.01
N PHE A 126 9.30 17.61 -20.86
CA PHE A 126 8.13 17.76 -19.97
C PHE A 126 6.95 16.92 -20.45
N CYS A 127 6.67 16.93 -21.78
CA CYS A 127 5.62 16.11 -22.35
C CYS A 127 5.87 14.62 -22.08
N ASP A 128 7.07 14.12 -22.35
CA ASP A 128 7.47 12.73 -22.17
C ASP A 128 7.37 12.34 -20.67
N ARG A 129 7.91 13.16 -19.76
CA ARG A 129 7.81 12.91 -18.31
C ARG A 129 6.36 12.79 -17.84
N LEU A 130 5.53 13.76 -18.17
CA LEU A 130 4.16 13.80 -17.69
C LEU A 130 3.29 12.70 -18.30
N LYS A 131 3.56 12.30 -19.55
CA LYS A 131 2.97 11.09 -20.16
C LYS A 131 3.39 9.82 -19.40
N GLY A 132 4.68 9.68 -19.14
CA GLY A 132 5.19 8.54 -18.39
C GLY A 132 4.59 8.45 -16.99
N GLU A 133 4.49 9.58 -16.27
CA GLU A 133 3.79 9.64 -14.98
C GLU A 133 2.31 9.19 -15.12
N ALA A 134 1.62 9.66 -16.15
CA ALA A 134 0.21 9.32 -16.40
C ALA A 134 0.02 7.82 -16.64
N TYR A 135 0.85 7.19 -17.48
CA TYR A 135 0.80 5.74 -17.73
C TYR A 135 1.12 4.94 -16.47
N GLY A 136 2.20 5.29 -15.75
CA GLY A 136 2.55 4.58 -14.51
C GLY A 136 1.46 4.71 -13.43
N LEU A 137 0.81 5.87 -13.32
CA LEU A 137 -0.34 6.05 -12.43
C LEU A 137 -1.55 5.22 -12.88
N ARG A 138 -1.83 5.13 -14.20
CA ARG A 138 -2.95 4.33 -14.71
C ARG A 138 -2.73 2.85 -14.43
N ALA A 139 -1.52 2.34 -14.63
CA ALA A 139 -1.14 0.99 -14.24
C ALA A 139 -1.38 0.73 -12.75
N MET A 140 -0.96 1.65 -11.88
CA MET A 140 -1.18 1.57 -10.44
C MET A 140 -2.68 1.51 -10.07
N PHE A 141 -3.50 2.40 -10.64
CA PHE A 141 -4.93 2.41 -10.32
C PHE A 141 -5.64 1.17 -10.85
N ASN A 142 -5.28 0.69 -12.04
CA ASN A 142 -5.78 -0.58 -12.57
C ASN A 142 -5.39 -1.77 -11.69
N PHE A 143 -4.14 -1.80 -11.17
CA PHE A 143 -3.72 -2.83 -10.21
C PHE A 143 -4.58 -2.84 -8.95
N TYR A 144 -4.78 -1.69 -8.30
CA TYR A 144 -5.56 -1.64 -7.05
C TYR A 144 -7.04 -1.96 -7.27
N MET A 145 -7.61 -1.52 -8.40
CA MET A 145 -8.99 -1.87 -8.76
C MET A 145 -9.12 -3.37 -9.05
N LEU A 146 -8.16 -3.95 -9.78
CA LEU A 146 -8.10 -5.38 -10.07
C LEU A 146 -7.97 -6.21 -8.78
N GLN A 147 -7.03 -5.85 -7.89
CA GLN A 147 -6.84 -6.53 -6.60
C GLN A 147 -8.10 -6.55 -5.74
N ALA A 148 -8.87 -5.44 -5.76
CA ALA A 148 -10.05 -5.28 -4.90
C ALA A 148 -11.31 -5.94 -5.47
N HIS A 149 -11.42 -6.08 -6.80
CA HIS A 149 -12.69 -6.40 -7.46
C HIS A 149 -12.66 -7.54 -8.47
N ALA A 150 -11.46 -8.06 -8.82
CA ALA A 150 -11.38 -9.25 -9.67
C ALA A 150 -11.99 -10.48 -8.96
N GLY A 151 -12.51 -11.41 -9.74
CA GLY A 151 -13.05 -12.67 -9.23
C GLY A 151 -13.85 -13.44 -10.28
N TYR A 152 -14.33 -14.59 -9.87
CA TYR A 152 -15.08 -15.49 -10.74
C TYR A 152 -16.54 -15.07 -10.87
N THR A 153 -17.08 -15.18 -12.07
CA THR A 153 -18.50 -15.01 -12.39
C THR A 153 -19.26 -16.33 -12.21
N GLU A 154 -20.59 -16.31 -12.29
CA GLU A 154 -21.44 -17.51 -12.11
C GLU A 154 -21.18 -18.62 -13.15
N ASP A 155 -20.68 -18.27 -14.34
CA ASP A 155 -20.28 -19.21 -15.39
C ASP A 155 -18.83 -19.74 -15.20
N GLY A 156 -18.15 -19.35 -14.14
CA GLY A 156 -16.84 -19.86 -13.76
C GLY A 156 -15.65 -19.18 -14.46
N HIS A 157 -15.86 -18.06 -15.15
CA HIS A 157 -14.77 -17.30 -15.75
C HIS A 157 -14.13 -16.34 -14.73
N LEU A 158 -12.81 -16.29 -14.71
CA LEU A 158 -12.06 -15.29 -13.94
C LEU A 158 -12.08 -13.96 -14.68
N MET A 159 -12.78 -12.99 -14.12
CA MET A 159 -12.92 -11.66 -14.69
C MET A 159 -12.17 -10.61 -13.85
N GLY A 160 -11.59 -9.66 -14.56
CA GLY A 160 -10.99 -8.46 -13.96
C GLY A 160 -12.00 -7.34 -13.79
N VAL A 161 -11.64 -6.17 -14.28
CA VAL A 161 -12.43 -4.92 -14.23
C VAL A 161 -12.52 -4.33 -15.64
N PRO A 162 -13.44 -3.40 -15.93
CA PRO A 162 -13.45 -2.70 -17.22
C PRO A 162 -12.15 -1.93 -17.43
N ILE A 163 -11.50 -2.11 -18.58
CA ILE A 163 -10.35 -1.33 -19.02
C ILE A 163 -10.87 -0.13 -19.80
N VAL A 164 -10.58 1.08 -19.32
CA VAL A 164 -10.99 2.34 -19.95
C VAL A 164 -9.74 3.14 -20.26
N GLU A 165 -9.39 3.26 -21.55
CA GLU A 165 -8.19 3.98 -22.01
C GLU A 165 -8.50 5.30 -22.72
N GLU A 166 -9.75 5.52 -23.05
CA GLU A 166 -10.19 6.72 -23.76
C GLU A 166 -10.93 7.70 -22.82
N VAL A 167 -11.05 8.94 -23.28
CA VAL A 167 -11.81 9.97 -22.56
C VAL A 167 -13.30 9.65 -22.64
N GLU A 168 -13.94 9.48 -21.48
CA GLU A 168 -15.39 9.38 -21.39
C GLU A 168 -16.02 10.78 -21.41
N THR A 169 -17.01 10.97 -22.26
CA THR A 169 -17.79 12.20 -22.43
C THR A 169 -19.25 11.95 -22.07
N GLU A 170 -20.08 12.97 -22.03
CA GLU A 170 -21.53 12.85 -21.78
C GLU A 170 -22.26 11.93 -22.79
N THR A 171 -21.67 11.69 -23.96
CA THR A 171 -22.20 10.83 -25.01
C THR A 171 -21.59 9.44 -25.04
N SER A 172 -20.64 9.14 -24.16
CA SER A 172 -20.00 7.82 -24.07
C SER A 172 -20.98 6.77 -23.56
N ASN A 173 -20.79 5.53 -24.03
CA ASN A 173 -21.48 4.39 -23.43
C ASN A 173 -20.74 3.95 -22.17
N PHE A 174 -21.31 4.16 -20.99
CA PHE A 174 -20.73 3.79 -19.71
C PHE A 174 -21.03 2.34 -19.31
N ASN A 175 -21.80 1.61 -20.09
CA ASN A 175 -22.19 0.22 -19.83
C ASN A 175 -21.12 -0.74 -20.34
N TYR A 176 -19.95 -0.72 -19.70
CA TYR A 176 -18.81 -1.59 -20.04
C TYR A 176 -18.96 -2.96 -19.37
N PRO A 177 -18.75 -4.08 -20.09
CA PRO A 177 -18.51 -5.36 -19.44
C PRO A 177 -17.16 -5.36 -18.73
N ARG A 178 -16.96 -6.32 -17.85
CA ARG A 178 -15.64 -6.61 -17.30
C ARG A 178 -14.76 -7.22 -18.39
N ASN A 179 -13.48 -6.91 -18.36
CA ASN A 179 -12.47 -7.58 -19.16
C ASN A 179 -12.04 -8.90 -18.49
N ALA A 180 -11.52 -9.84 -19.25
CA ALA A 180 -10.86 -11.01 -18.69
C ALA A 180 -9.70 -10.58 -17.77
N PHE A 181 -9.41 -11.38 -16.74
CA PHE A 181 -8.36 -11.06 -15.77
C PHE A 181 -7.00 -10.85 -16.44
N ASP A 182 -6.61 -11.75 -17.36
CA ASP A 182 -5.34 -11.64 -18.10
C ASP A 182 -5.27 -10.40 -19.00
N GLU A 183 -6.39 -9.93 -19.57
CA GLU A 183 -6.43 -8.67 -20.31
C GLU A 183 -6.13 -7.48 -19.39
N CYS A 184 -6.62 -7.51 -18.16
CA CYS A 184 -6.31 -6.48 -17.17
C CYS A 184 -4.83 -6.50 -16.74
N ILE A 185 -4.26 -7.69 -16.56
CA ILE A 185 -2.82 -7.85 -16.29
C ILE A 185 -1.99 -7.30 -17.45
N GLN A 186 -2.36 -7.64 -18.70
CA GLN A 186 -1.65 -7.13 -19.88
C GLN A 186 -1.75 -5.61 -20.02
N ALA A 187 -2.91 -5.02 -19.75
CA ALA A 187 -3.09 -3.56 -19.77
C ALA A 187 -2.20 -2.85 -18.72
N ILE A 188 -2.02 -3.47 -17.55
CA ILE A 188 -1.08 -2.96 -16.53
C ILE A 188 0.36 -3.03 -17.07
N TYR A 189 0.78 -4.14 -17.69
CA TYR A 189 2.12 -4.30 -18.26
C TYR A 189 2.39 -3.31 -19.39
N ASP A 190 1.43 -3.12 -20.29
CA ASP A 190 1.53 -2.19 -21.41
C ASP A 190 1.70 -0.73 -20.94
N ASP A 191 0.98 -0.34 -19.91
CA ASP A 191 1.12 0.99 -19.32
C ASP A 191 2.43 1.15 -18.55
N VAL A 192 2.90 0.10 -17.85
CA VAL A 192 4.24 0.12 -17.23
C VAL A 192 5.33 0.25 -18.28
N GLN A 193 5.24 -0.46 -19.40
CA GLN A 193 6.21 -0.35 -20.49
C GLN A 193 6.25 1.07 -21.07
N LYS A 194 5.06 1.68 -21.33
CA LYS A 194 4.99 3.08 -21.78
C LYS A 194 5.59 4.06 -20.77
N ALA A 195 5.39 3.79 -19.46
CA ALA A 195 5.99 4.60 -18.40
C ALA A 195 7.52 4.44 -18.36
N GLU A 196 8.01 3.23 -18.49
CA GLU A 196 9.45 2.90 -18.51
C GLU A 196 10.18 3.54 -19.71
N ASP A 197 9.55 3.55 -20.88
CA ASP A 197 10.10 4.17 -22.10
C ASP A 197 10.26 5.70 -21.97
N LEU A 198 9.49 6.36 -21.10
CA LEU A 198 9.41 7.81 -20.99
C LEU A 198 10.01 8.38 -19.70
N LEU A 199 10.11 7.57 -18.64
CA LEU A 199 10.57 8.03 -17.34
C LEU A 199 12.02 7.59 -17.05
N PRO A 200 12.79 8.39 -16.31
CA PRO A 200 14.00 7.88 -15.71
C PRO A 200 13.65 6.79 -14.68
N LEU A 201 14.61 5.91 -14.43
CA LEU A 201 14.46 4.92 -13.38
C LEU A 201 14.17 5.59 -12.01
N ASP A 202 14.96 6.62 -11.70
CA ASP A 202 14.79 7.49 -10.54
C ASP A 202 15.04 8.95 -10.94
N TYR A 203 14.38 9.89 -10.28
CA TYR A 203 14.61 11.32 -10.48
C TYR A 203 15.86 11.77 -9.73
N GLU A 204 16.95 12.00 -10.48
CA GLU A 204 18.24 12.42 -9.93
C GLU A 204 18.86 13.54 -10.78
N ASN A 205 19.63 14.42 -10.12
CA ASN A 205 20.42 15.39 -10.85
C ASN A 205 21.66 14.71 -11.44
N ILE A 206 21.86 14.88 -12.73
CA ILE A 206 23.08 14.48 -13.45
C ILE A 206 24.06 15.67 -13.52
N SER A 207 25.34 15.40 -13.76
CA SER A 207 26.42 16.38 -13.65
C SER A 207 27.09 16.72 -14.97
N SER A 208 26.81 15.96 -16.03
CA SER A 208 27.43 16.14 -17.35
C SER A 208 26.47 15.80 -18.49
N ASP A 209 26.73 16.37 -19.68
CA ASP A 209 25.92 16.11 -20.89
C ASP A 209 26.04 14.64 -21.36
N SER A 210 27.10 13.94 -20.99
CA SER A 210 27.27 12.53 -21.32
C SER A 210 26.31 11.60 -20.57
N GLU A 211 25.75 12.05 -19.45
CA GLU A 211 24.75 11.34 -18.65
C GLU A 211 23.32 11.56 -19.15
N VAL A 212 23.10 12.57 -20.03
CA VAL A 212 21.78 12.79 -20.65
C VAL A 212 21.44 11.58 -21.52
N PRO A 213 20.24 10.98 -21.39
CA PRO A 213 19.82 9.89 -22.26
C PRO A 213 19.96 10.23 -23.75
N GLU A 214 20.40 9.25 -24.55
CA GLU A 214 20.68 9.44 -25.98
C GLU A 214 19.49 10.03 -26.73
N THR A 215 18.27 9.64 -26.37
CA THR A 215 17.01 10.15 -26.93
C THR A 215 16.94 11.68 -26.92
N TYR A 216 17.44 12.32 -25.86
CA TYR A 216 17.43 13.79 -25.74
C TYR A 216 18.78 14.40 -26.14
N ARG A 217 19.89 13.73 -25.86
CA ARG A 217 21.24 14.21 -26.18
C ARG A 217 21.43 14.36 -27.68
N SER A 218 20.95 13.42 -28.49
CA SER A 218 21.03 13.49 -29.96
C SER A 218 20.24 14.67 -30.54
N GLU A 219 19.24 15.18 -29.82
CA GLU A 219 18.48 16.37 -30.16
C GLU A 219 19.13 17.65 -29.64
N GLY A 220 20.23 17.58 -28.88
CA GLY A 220 21.01 18.71 -28.38
C GLY A 220 20.69 19.11 -26.91
N ALA A 221 19.99 18.26 -26.16
CA ALA A 221 19.78 18.50 -24.73
C ALA A 221 21.09 18.47 -23.94
N ASN A 222 21.23 19.38 -22.98
CA ASN A 222 22.31 19.38 -22.01
C ASN A 222 21.82 18.97 -20.61
N TYR A 223 22.75 18.68 -19.70
CA TYR A 223 22.43 18.22 -18.33
C TYR A 223 21.59 19.22 -17.53
N SER A 224 21.76 20.52 -17.76
CA SER A 224 21.00 21.55 -17.07
C SER A 224 19.52 21.53 -17.48
N GLN A 225 19.23 21.39 -18.78
CA GLN A 225 17.88 21.22 -19.30
C GLN A 225 17.25 19.92 -18.80
N TYR A 226 18.02 18.81 -18.78
CA TYR A 226 17.55 17.53 -18.24
C TYR A 226 17.17 17.63 -16.77
N ASN A 227 18.01 18.25 -15.93
CA ASN A 227 17.75 18.40 -14.50
C ASN A 227 16.53 19.27 -14.18
N ILE A 228 16.15 20.21 -15.05
CA ILE A 228 14.90 20.99 -14.91
C ILE A 228 13.68 20.06 -14.96
N VAL A 229 13.73 19.01 -15.78
CA VAL A 229 12.59 18.15 -16.05
C VAL A 229 12.64 16.85 -15.25
N PHE A 230 13.81 16.21 -15.17
CA PHE A 230 13.98 14.89 -14.57
C PHE A 230 14.85 14.88 -13.30
N GLY A 231 15.12 16.07 -12.75
CA GLY A 231 15.97 16.22 -11.57
C GLY A 231 15.31 15.78 -10.27
N ASN A 232 16.09 15.82 -9.21
CA ASN A 232 15.75 15.32 -7.87
C ASN A 232 14.54 15.99 -7.19
N ASN A 233 14.06 17.10 -7.72
CA ASN A 233 12.85 17.78 -7.21
C ASN A 233 11.56 16.95 -7.43
N PHE A 234 11.62 15.95 -8.32
CA PHE A 234 10.46 15.12 -8.70
C PHE A 234 10.45 13.73 -8.06
N ARG A 235 11.35 13.44 -7.13
CA ARG A 235 11.53 12.13 -6.47
C ARG A 235 10.28 11.54 -5.80
N THR A 236 9.26 12.34 -5.50
CA THR A 236 8.01 11.86 -4.92
C THR A 236 6.98 11.44 -5.98
N ARG A 237 7.25 11.73 -7.26
CA ARG A 237 6.37 11.43 -8.38
C ARG A 237 6.61 10.01 -8.91
N MET A 238 5.70 9.53 -9.75
CA MET A 238 5.83 8.26 -10.45
C MET A 238 7.12 8.24 -11.26
N SER A 239 7.95 7.22 -11.06
CA SER A 239 9.22 6.98 -11.78
C SER A 239 9.19 5.60 -12.44
N GLY A 240 10.16 5.30 -13.30
CA GLY A 240 10.29 3.98 -13.92
C GLY A 240 10.34 2.87 -12.88
N ARG A 241 11.15 3.02 -11.82
CA ARG A 241 11.25 2.03 -10.73
C ARG A 241 9.91 1.80 -10.01
N ILE A 242 9.13 2.85 -9.78
CA ILE A 242 7.82 2.72 -9.16
C ILE A 242 6.85 1.98 -10.09
N ALA A 243 6.87 2.28 -11.39
CA ALA A 243 6.06 1.59 -12.39
C ALA A 243 6.42 0.09 -12.47
N LEU A 244 7.72 -0.26 -12.52
CA LEU A 244 8.21 -1.64 -12.47
C LEU A 244 7.71 -2.39 -11.23
N ALA A 245 7.64 -1.74 -10.07
CA ALA A 245 7.11 -2.35 -8.86
C ALA A 245 5.63 -2.73 -9.00
N PHE A 246 4.82 -1.97 -9.72
CA PHE A 246 3.42 -2.35 -9.99
C PHE A 246 3.31 -3.50 -10.99
N ARG A 247 4.18 -3.61 -11.99
CA ARG A 247 4.30 -4.81 -12.85
C ARG A 247 4.59 -6.05 -12.01
N ALA A 248 5.58 -5.97 -11.13
CA ALA A 248 5.99 -7.06 -10.26
C ALA A 248 4.86 -7.48 -9.27
N LYS A 249 4.12 -6.52 -8.72
CA LYS A 249 2.95 -6.78 -7.84
C LYS A 249 1.81 -7.43 -8.61
N ALA A 250 1.53 -7.00 -9.84
CA ALA A 250 0.50 -7.57 -10.70
C ALA A 250 0.82 -9.02 -11.08
N ALA A 251 2.08 -9.30 -11.45
CA ALA A 251 2.55 -10.66 -11.74
C ALA A 251 2.42 -11.59 -10.53
N LEU A 252 2.80 -11.13 -9.32
CA LEU A 252 2.66 -11.92 -8.10
C LEU A 252 1.19 -12.22 -7.79
N LEU A 253 0.30 -11.24 -7.94
CA LEU A 253 -1.14 -11.43 -7.75
C LEU A 253 -1.68 -12.49 -8.72
N ALA A 254 -1.34 -12.37 -10.00
CA ALA A 254 -1.84 -13.24 -11.06
C ALA A 254 -1.33 -14.70 -10.94
N ALA A 255 -0.09 -14.90 -10.50
CA ALA A 255 0.47 -16.23 -10.24
C ALA A 255 -0.03 -16.87 -8.94
N SER A 256 -0.71 -16.12 -8.07
CA SER A 256 -1.13 -16.63 -6.75
C SER A 256 -2.28 -17.63 -6.84
N PRO A 257 -2.39 -18.60 -5.89
CA PRO A 257 -3.33 -19.73 -5.96
C PRO A 257 -4.79 -19.36 -6.26
N ALA A 258 -5.30 -18.24 -5.71
CA ALA A 258 -6.69 -17.85 -5.93
C ALA A 258 -7.00 -17.46 -7.39
N PHE A 259 -6.00 -17.13 -8.19
CA PHE A 259 -6.13 -16.67 -9.57
C PHE A 259 -5.54 -17.67 -10.59
N ALA A 260 -4.75 -18.64 -10.14
CA ALA A 260 -3.95 -19.52 -11.00
C ALA A 260 -4.78 -20.33 -12.00
N ASP A 261 -6.01 -20.75 -11.65
CA ASP A 261 -6.87 -21.55 -12.54
C ASP A 261 -7.45 -20.74 -13.71
N GLY A 262 -7.45 -19.41 -13.62
CA GLY A 262 -8.00 -18.51 -14.65
C GLY A 262 -6.97 -17.53 -15.21
N SER A 263 -5.68 -17.67 -14.87
CA SER A 263 -4.60 -16.82 -15.35
C SER A 263 -3.48 -17.62 -16.02
N ASN A 264 -2.85 -17.01 -17.03
CA ASN A 264 -1.66 -17.54 -17.70
C ASN A 264 -0.34 -17.16 -17.03
N ALA A 265 -0.38 -16.34 -15.97
CA ALA A 265 0.80 -15.87 -15.27
C ALA A 265 1.58 -17.01 -14.63
N THR A 266 2.90 -16.89 -14.62
CA THR A 266 3.80 -17.89 -14.04
C THR A 266 4.55 -17.35 -12.83
N TRP A 267 4.89 -18.23 -11.90
CA TRP A 267 5.75 -17.87 -10.77
C TRP A 267 7.16 -17.41 -11.22
N ALA A 268 7.66 -17.96 -12.33
CA ALA A 268 8.94 -17.54 -12.89
C ALA A 268 8.92 -16.07 -13.35
N GLU A 269 7.87 -15.67 -14.05
CA GLU A 269 7.67 -14.27 -14.47
C GLU A 269 7.54 -13.33 -13.26
N ALA A 270 6.76 -13.74 -12.24
CA ALA A 270 6.64 -12.96 -11.02
C ALA A 270 7.99 -12.84 -10.28
N ALA A 271 8.82 -13.89 -10.28
CA ALA A 271 10.15 -13.86 -9.71
C ALA A 271 11.08 -12.93 -10.51
N ASP A 272 11.08 -13.04 -11.84
CA ASP A 272 11.94 -12.23 -12.69
C ASP A 272 11.61 -10.72 -12.54
N TYR A 273 10.34 -10.30 -12.55
CA TYR A 273 9.98 -8.89 -12.38
C TYR A 273 10.32 -8.33 -10.98
N ASN A 274 10.21 -9.12 -9.91
CA ASN A 274 10.68 -8.67 -8.60
C ASN A 274 12.21 -8.67 -8.52
N GLY A 275 12.89 -9.67 -9.12
CA GLY A 275 14.33 -9.78 -9.18
C GLY A 275 14.98 -8.62 -9.93
N GLU A 276 14.43 -8.18 -11.06
CA GLU A 276 14.89 -7.00 -11.80
C GLU A 276 15.01 -5.76 -10.89
N ILE A 277 14.02 -5.52 -10.03
CA ILE A 277 14.04 -4.39 -9.09
C ILE A 277 15.14 -4.56 -8.04
N LEU A 278 15.32 -5.79 -7.55
CA LEU A 278 16.34 -6.09 -6.55
C LEU A 278 17.76 -6.00 -7.14
N ASP A 279 17.95 -6.41 -8.40
CA ASP A 279 19.23 -6.30 -9.08
C ASP A 279 19.69 -4.83 -9.19
N LEU A 280 18.76 -3.88 -9.35
CA LEU A 280 19.05 -2.43 -9.36
C LEU A 280 19.65 -1.90 -8.06
N ILE A 281 19.50 -2.63 -6.96
CA ILE A 281 20.07 -2.27 -5.65
C ILE A 281 21.18 -3.23 -5.19
N GLY A 282 21.64 -4.12 -6.11
CA GLY A 282 22.70 -5.09 -5.82
C GLY A 282 22.22 -6.39 -5.19
N GLY A 283 20.98 -6.80 -5.47
CA GLY A 283 20.39 -8.04 -4.96
C GLY A 283 20.28 -8.05 -3.44
N VAL A 284 20.56 -9.19 -2.82
CA VAL A 284 20.46 -9.37 -1.36
C VAL A 284 21.34 -8.39 -0.58
N ALA A 285 22.46 -7.95 -1.13
CA ALA A 285 23.35 -6.97 -0.50
C ALA A 285 22.70 -5.58 -0.34
N GLY A 286 21.68 -5.27 -1.14
CA GLY A 286 20.90 -4.04 -1.05
C GLY A 286 19.82 -4.04 0.04
N LEU A 287 19.67 -5.12 0.81
CA LEU A 287 18.70 -5.17 1.91
C LEU A 287 19.08 -4.16 3.00
N ALA A 288 18.22 -3.18 3.23
CA ALA A 288 18.47 -2.13 4.22
C ALA A 288 18.57 -2.70 5.63
N ALA A 289 19.65 -2.37 6.34
CA ALA A 289 19.92 -2.89 7.68
C ALA A 289 18.86 -2.51 8.73
N ASN A 290 18.20 -1.35 8.53
CA ASN A 290 17.18 -0.82 9.42
C ASN A 290 15.75 -1.02 8.89
N GLY A 291 15.55 -1.93 7.94
CA GLY A 291 14.24 -2.14 7.31
C GLY A 291 13.14 -2.61 8.26
N ASN A 292 13.47 -3.20 9.40
CA ASN A 292 12.51 -3.55 10.46
C ASN A 292 12.28 -2.42 11.48
N THR A 293 13.00 -1.28 11.40
CA THR A 293 12.91 -0.14 12.31
C THR A 293 12.71 1.20 11.60
N TRP A 294 12.40 1.19 10.31
CA TRP A 294 12.30 2.38 9.46
C TRP A 294 11.40 3.48 10.05
N TYR A 295 10.33 3.12 10.76
CA TYR A 295 9.32 4.03 11.30
C TYR A 295 9.78 4.78 12.56
N LYS A 296 10.85 4.33 13.23
CA LYS A 296 11.34 4.90 14.49
C LYS A 296 12.80 5.38 14.44
N ASN A 297 13.44 5.33 13.29
CA ASN A 297 14.78 5.88 13.10
C ASN A 297 14.73 7.41 13.08
N ALA A 298 14.83 8.03 14.27
CA ALA A 298 14.63 9.45 14.45
C ALA A 298 15.59 10.29 13.60
N ASP A 299 16.87 9.92 13.56
CA ASP A 299 17.89 10.67 12.80
C ASP A 299 17.61 10.63 11.29
N GLU A 300 17.27 9.47 10.76
CA GLU A 300 16.93 9.30 9.35
C GLU A 300 15.66 10.09 8.99
N ILE A 301 14.58 9.92 9.79
CA ILE A 301 13.30 10.58 9.54
C ILE A 301 13.45 12.11 9.63
N ASN A 302 14.11 12.63 10.66
CA ASN A 302 14.25 14.07 10.87
C ASN A 302 15.04 14.73 9.73
N ASN A 303 16.05 14.04 9.20
CA ASN A 303 16.93 14.55 8.14
C ASN A 303 16.40 14.32 6.72
N LEU A 304 15.23 13.65 6.54
CA LEU A 304 14.64 13.49 5.21
C LEU A 304 14.32 14.85 4.59
N THR A 305 14.79 15.06 3.38
CA THR A 305 14.56 16.27 2.58
C THR A 305 13.86 15.92 1.28
N GLY A 306 13.13 16.86 0.72
CA GLY A 306 12.57 16.96 -0.64
C GLY A 306 12.49 15.66 -1.46
N GLY A 307 11.75 14.65 -0.98
CA GLY A 307 11.54 13.41 -1.73
C GLY A 307 12.67 12.38 -1.66
N SER A 308 13.79 12.64 -0.94
CA SER A 308 14.82 11.62 -0.71
C SER A 308 14.21 10.40 -0.01
N ASN A 309 14.57 9.20 -0.46
CA ASN A 309 14.12 7.96 0.14
C ASN A 309 15.19 7.38 1.06
N PRO A 310 14.82 6.91 2.27
CA PRO A 310 15.67 6.01 3.02
C PRO A 310 15.98 4.73 2.21
N PRO A 311 17.07 4.01 2.50
CA PRO A 311 17.44 2.80 1.75
C PRO A 311 16.36 1.71 1.72
N GLU A 312 15.48 1.66 2.72
CA GLU A 312 14.35 0.72 2.76
C GLU A 312 13.20 1.12 1.84
N MET A 313 13.10 2.40 1.42
CA MET A 313 11.93 2.92 0.70
C MET A 313 12.16 2.99 -0.80
N LEU A 314 11.35 2.28 -1.57
CA LEU A 314 11.23 2.48 -2.99
C LEU A 314 10.35 3.70 -3.28
N TRP A 315 9.20 3.80 -2.61
CA TRP A 315 8.28 4.92 -2.72
C TRP A 315 7.58 5.20 -1.40
N ARG A 316 7.44 6.46 -1.03
CA ARG A 316 6.77 6.91 0.19
C ARG A 316 5.96 8.17 -0.04
N ASN A 317 5.03 8.46 0.86
CA ASN A 317 4.39 9.78 0.90
C ASN A 317 5.30 10.82 1.59
N GLY A 318 4.85 12.08 1.57
CA GLY A 318 5.55 13.18 2.21
C GLY A 318 5.81 12.92 3.71
N LYS A 319 6.87 13.55 4.23
CA LYS A 319 7.12 13.59 5.67
C LYS A 319 6.24 14.65 6.32
N ASP A 320 5.53 14.28 7.37
CA ASP A 320 4.82 15.24 8.22
C ASP A 320 5.81 16.10 9.02
N ALA A 321 5.51 17.37 9.24
CA ALA A 321 6.40 18.26 9.99
C ALA A 321 6.47 17.85 11.47
N THR A 322 5.33 17.64 12.09
CA THR A 322 5.13 17.08 13.44
C THR A 322 3.76 16.43 13.50
N ALA A 323 3.69 15.23 14.07
CA ALA A 323 2.43 14.51 14.26
C ALA A 323 2.46 13.74 15.58
N TYR A 324 1.31 13.49 16.14
CA TYR A 324 1.09 12.67 17.33
C TYR A 324 -0.25 11.91 17.28
N SER A 325 -0.98 12.07 16.20
CA SER A 325 -2.32 11.48 16.07
C SER A 325 -2.29 9.96 16.05
N LEU A 326 -1.24 9.38 15.48
CA LEU A 326 -1.06 7.94 15.47
C LEU A 326 -0.82 7.40 16.89
N GLU A 327 0.07 8.03 17.65
CA GLU A 327 0.37 7.68 19.03
C GLU A 327 -0.85 7.90 19.94
N GLN A 328 -1.57 9.00 19.73
CA GLN A 328 -2.83 9.24 20.46
C GLN A 328 -3.88 8.16 20.20
N ALA A 329 -3.95 7.65 18.98
CA ALA A 329 -4.83 6.53 18.65
C ALA A 329 -4.33 5.19 19.21
N GLN A 330 -3.02 4.95 19.25
CA GLN A 330 -2.47 3.60 19.43
C GLN A 330 -1.72 3.37 20.73
N PHE A 331 -1.15 4.38 21.38
CA PHE A 331 -0.50 4.19 22.68
C PHE A 331 -1.44 3.58 23.70
N PRO A 332 -0.93 2.74 24.65
CA PRO A 332 -1.71 2.29 25.80
C PRO A 332 -2.28 3.47 26.60
N PRO A 333 -3.42 3.29 27.29
CA PRO A 333 -4.08 4.34 28.05
C PRO A 333 -3.19 5.05 29.08
N SER A 334 -2.28 4.34 29.71
CA SER A 334 -1.34 4.93 30.67
C SER A 334 -0.35 5.91 30.04
N LEU A 335 -0.17 5.86 28.72
CA LEU A 335 0.58 6.83 27.92
C LEU A 335 -0.35 7.85 27.21
N TYR A 336 -1.58 8.01 27.69
CA TYR A 336 -2.60 8.93 27.16
C TYR A 336 -3.06 8.62 25.73
N GLY A 337 -2.87 7.38 25.25
CA GLY A 337 -3.43 6.88 24.01
C GLY A 337 -4.76 6.16 24.19
N SER A 338 -5.36 5.76 23.07
CA SER A 338 -6.65 5.04 23.06
C SER A 338 -6.48 3.53 22.78
N GLY A 339 -5.28 3.02 22.59
CA GLY A 339 -4.98 1.60 22.41
C GLY A 339 -5.82 0.90 21.35
N GLN A 340 -6.11 1.56 20.21
CA GLN A 340 -7.18 1.13 19.30
C GLN A 340 -6.94 -0.22 18.64
N ILE A 341 -5.70 -0.50 18.21
CA ILE A 341 -5.34 -1.75 17.52
C ILE A 341 -4.71 -2.70 18.52
N ASN A 342 -5.30 -3.89 18.61
CA ASN A 342 -4.88 -4.93 19.53
C ASN A 342 -4.38 -6.14 18.71
N PRO A 343 -3.07 -6.39 18.65
CA PRO A 343 -2.50 -7.60 18.07
C PRO A 343 -3.10 -8.84 18.71
N THR A 344 -3.28 -9.91 17.92
CA THR A 344 -3.83 -11.16 18.43
C THR A 344 -2.76 -12.10 18.96
N GLN A 345 -3.17 -13.09 19.78
CA GLN A 345 -2.30 -14.20 20.13
C GLN A 345 -1.87 -14.99 18.90
N ASN A 346 -2.74 -15.08 17.86
CA ASN A 346 -2.39 -15.75 16.60
C ASN A 346 -1.14 -15.13 15.95
N LEU A 347 -1.02 -13.81 15.95
CA LEU A 347 0.17 -13.12 15.45
C LEU A 347 1.36 -13.29 16.39
N VAL A 348 1.15 -13.21 17.71
CA VAL A 348 2.22 -13.44 18.72
C VAL A 348 2.80 -14.83 18.59
N ASP A 349 1.98 -15.86 18.37
CA ASP A 349 2.42 -17.24 18.17
C ASP A 349 3.19 -17.45 16.86
N ALA A 350 2.91 -16.63 15.83
CA ALA A 350 3.62 -16.69 14.56
C ALA A 350 5.10 -16.25 14.64
N PHE A 351 5.47 -15.43 15.63
CA PHE A 351 6.88 -15.10 15.88
C PHE A 351 7.61 -16.34 16.38
N PRO A 352 8.72 -16.78 15.74
CA PRO A 352 9.49 -17.95 16.19
C PRO A 352 10.27 -17.64 17.47
N MET A 353 10.99 -18.65 17.95
CA MET A 353 12.04 -18.45 18.94
C MET A 353 13.27 -17.78 18.30
N ALA A 354 14.13 -17.17 19.09
CA ALA A 354 15.35 -16.49 18.62
C ALA A 354 16.30 -17.43 17.87
N ASN A 355 16.25 -18.75 18.13
CA ASN A 355 16.98 -19.79 17.40
C ASN A 355 16.34 -20.18 16.06
N GLY A 356 15.26 -19.52 15.67
CA GLY A 356 14.59 -19.66 14.38
C GLY A 356 13.48 -20.70 14.31
N TYR A 357 13.34 -21.59 15.28
CA TYR A 357 12.28 -22.60 15.27
C TYR A 357 10.91 -22.01 15.61
N PRO A 358 9.83 -22.39 14.89
CA PRO A 358 8.47 -22.12 15.33
C PRO A 358 8.21 -22.60 16.76
N ILE A 359 7.39 -21.90 17.54
CA ILE A 359 7.11 -22.26 18.94
C ILE A 359 6.49 -23.66 19.09
N SER A 360 5.84 -24.17 18.05
CA SER A 360 5.26 -25.52 18.01
C SER A 360 6.27 -26.63 17.74
N ASP A 361 7.48 -26.28 17.30
CA ASP A 361 8.54 -27.28 17.03
C ASP A 361 9.18 -27.76 18.34
N ALA A 362 9.43 -29.04 18.43
CA ALA A 362 10.05 -29.63 19.63
C ALA A 362 11.47 -29.10 19.91
N ALA A 363 12.20 -28.67 18.88
CA ALA A 363 13.54 -28.07 18.99
C ALA A 363 13.52 -26.56 19.34
N SER A 364 12.34 -25.96 19.43
CA SER A 364 12.18 -24.53 19.68
C SER A 364 12.68 -24.09 21.06
N GLY A 365 12.52 -24.94 22.08
CA GLY A 365 12.76 -24.59 23.47
C GLY A 365 11.74 -23.60 24.04
N TYR A 366 10.55 -23.51 23.43
CA TYR A 366 9.48 -22.62 23.90
C TYR A 366 8.99 -23.04 25.30
N ASP A 367 8.87 -22.03 26.19
CA ASP A 367 8.31 -22.21 27.54
C ASP A 367 7.00 -21.42 27.66
N ALA A 368 5.87 -22.13 27.80
CA ALA A 368 4.56 -21.53 27.95
C ALA A 368 4.37 -20.76 29.29
N GLN A 369 5.25 -20.98 30.28
CA GLN A 369 5.24 -20.22 31.54
C GLN A 369 5.98 -18.86 31.38
N ASN A 370 6.86 -18.77 30.40
CA ASN A 370 7.64 -17.59 30.05
C ASN A 370 7.55 -17.28 28.55
N PRO A 371 6.32 -17.04 28.02
CA PRO A 371 6.02 -17.10 26.58
C PRO A 371 6.73 -16.03 25.74
N TYR A 372 7.28 -14.99 26.35
CA TYR A 372 7.95 -13.88 25.65
C TYR A 372 9.49 -13.95 25.75
N THR A 373 10.04 -14.93 26.46
CA THR A 373 11.49 -15.08 26.64
C THR A 373 12.11 -15.79 25.43
N ASN A 374 13.27 -15.30 24.98
CA ASN A 374 14.03 -15.84 23.85
C ASN A 374 13.21 -15.96 22.54
N ARG A 375 12.28 -15.05 22.32
CA ARG A 375 11.52 -14.97 21.09
C ARG A 375 12.27 -14.15 20.03
N ASP A 376 11.83 -14.27 18.80
CA ASP A 376 12.21 -13.37 17.71
C ASP A 376 12.22 -11.91 18.20
N PRO A 377 13.33 -11.16 18.01
CA PRO A 377 13.42 -9.78 18.49
C PRO A 377 12.34 -8.85 17.96
N ARG A 378 11.75 -9.15 16.79
CA ARG A 378 10.65 -8.38 16.20
C ARG A 378 9.37 -8.45 17.03
N LEU A 379 9.16 -9.49 17.86
CA LEU A 379 8.00 -9.54 18.74
C LEU A 379 7.95 -8.31 19.63
N ASN A 380 9.01 -8.03 20.37
CA ASN A 380 9.07 -6.85 21.25
C ASN A 380 9.19 -5.53 20.49
N LEU A 381 9.64 -5.58 19.22
CA LEU A 381 9.75 -4.40 18.37
C LEU A 381 8.38 -3.94 17.86
N TYR A 382 7.46 -4.88 17.60
CA TYR A 382 6.20 -4.63 16.91
C TYR A 382 4.97 -4.71 17.81
N ILE A 383 5.09 -5.40 18.96
CA ILE A 383 3.98 -5.69 19.86
C ILE A 383 4.37 -5.32 21.31
N VAL A 384 3.46 -4.62 21.99
CA VAL A 384 3.55 -4.39 23.43
C VAL A 384 2.98 -5.62 24.13
N VAL A 385 3.86 -6.40 24.76
CA VAL A 385 3.48 -7.52 25.63
C VAL A 385 3.44 -7.05 27.09
N ASN A 386 2.85 -7.84 27.97
CA ASN A 386 2.83 -7.52 29.42
C ASN A 386 4.22 -7.30 29.99
N GLY A 387 4.43 -6.20 30.70
CA GLY A 387 5.71 -5.82 31.29
C GLY A 387 6.65 -5.04 30.34
N THR A 388 6.24 -4.76 29.10
CA THR A 388 7.01 -3.92 28.18
C THR A 388 7.19 -2.50 28.75
N THR A 389 8.41 -1.97 28.65
CA THR A 389 8.69 -0.56 28.97
C THR A 389 8.56 0.28 27.70
N MET A 390 7.86 1.42 27.75
CA MET A 390 7.51 2.22 26.59
C MET A 390 7.36 3.72 26.94
N GLY A 391 7.46 4.57 25.91
CA GLY A 391 7.32 6.02 25.99
C GLY A 391 8.54 6.75 26.57
N THR A 392 8.51 8.09 26.53
CA THR A 392 9.64 8.94 26.96
C THR A 392 10.01 8.77 28.43
N ASP A 393 9.04 8.41 29.27
CA ASP A 393 9.20 8.24 30.71
C ASP A 393 9.54 6.79 31.12
N GLY A 394 9.68 5.90 30.14
CA GLY A 394 10.02 4.50 30.38
C GLY A 394 8.96 3.76 31.21
N LYS A 395 7.68 3.98 30.92
CA LYS A 395 6.59 3.43 31.69
C LYS A 395 6.40 1.94 31.40
N THR A 396 6.29 1.12 32.45
CA THR A 396 5.96 -0.30 32.31
C THR A 396 4.45 -0.47 32.07
N ILE A 397 4.11 -1.16 30.98
CA ILE A 397 2.73 -1.44 30.57
C ILE A 397 2.28 -2.78 31.16
N ASP A 398 1.26 -2.74 31.99
CA ASP A 398 0.65 -3.93 32.61
C ASP A 398 -0.67 -4.27 31.91
N THR A 399 -0.64 -5.27 31.02
CA THR A 399 -1.83 -5.73 30.29
C THR A 399 -2.59 -6.85 30.99
N SER A 400 -2.17 -7.23 32.21
CA SER A 400 -2.80 -8.32 32.97
C SER A 400 -4.28 -8.02 33.30
N ALA A 401 -5.06 -9.07 33.45
CA ALA A 401 -6.45 -8.96 33.92
C ALA A 401 -6.53 -8.50 35.40
N ASP A 402 -5.43 -8.66 36.14
CA ASP A 402 -5.31 -8.24 37.54
C ASP A 402 -4.97 -6.76 37.72
N ASN A 403 -4.59 -6.07 36.62
CA ASN A 403 -4.31 -4.64 36.67
C ASN A 403 -5.57 -3.84 37.04
N THR A 404 -5.58 -3.27 38.25
CA THR A 404 -6.63 -2.39 38.72
C THR A 404 -6.20 -0.93 38.85
N SER A 405 -4.92 -0.64 38.53
CA SER A 405 -4.32 0.68 38.75
C SER A 405 -4.53 1.66 37.58
N ASN A 406 -4.72 1.13 36.39
CA ASN A 406 -4.98 1.91 35.15
C ASN A 406 -5.73 1.09 34.11
N ASN A 407 -5.98 1.69 32.94
CA ASN A 407 -6.76 1.10 31.85
C ASN A 407 -5.92 0.30 30.83
N ASP A 408 -4.64 0.03 31.10
CA ASP A 408 -3.82 -0.82 30.22
C ASP A 408 -4.21 -2.30 30.29
N GLY A 409 -4.83 -2.71 31.41
CA GLY A 409 -5.23 -4.10 31.65
C GLY A 409 -6.31 -4.60 30.71
N LEU A 410 -6.36 -5.93 30.52
CA LEU A 410 -7.32 -6.61 29.64
C LEU A 410 -8.78 -6.24 29.96
N ASN A 411 -9.49 -5.69 28.96
CA ASN A 411 -10.93 -5.34 29.03
C ASN A 411 -11.32 -4.44 30.22
N ARG A 412 -10.44 -3.54 30.67
CA ARG A 412 -10.71 -2.65 31.81
C ARG A 412 -11.70 -1.54 31.48
N GLU A 413 -11.54 -0.89 30.35
CA GLU A 413 -12.38 0.20 29.88
C GLU A 413 -12.71 0.05 28.40
N ASN A 414 -13.99 0.08 28.07
CA ASN A 414 -14.46 -0.06 26.70
C ASN A 414 -13.97 1.10 25.83
N GLY A 415 -13.42 0.80 24.66
CA GLY A 415 -12.90 1.78 23.71
C GLY A 415 -11.48 2.28 24.00
N TYR A 416 -10.83 1.81 25.08
CA TYR A 416 -9.47 2.19 25.46
C TYR A 416 -8.57 0.99 25.76
N SER A 417 -9.06 0.03 26.53
CA SER A 417 -8.27 -1.12 26.95
C SER A 417 -8.12 -2.15 25.86
N THR A 418 -7.01 -2.88 25.93
CA THR A 418 -6.80 -4.03 25.04
C THR A 418 -7.86 -5.10 25.23
N ARG A 419 -8.31 -5.69 24.13
CA ARG A 419 -9.21 -6.86 24.10
C ARG A 419 -8.44 -8.18 24.02
N THR A 420 -7.14 -8.14 23.70
CA THR A 420 -6.32 -9.32 23.48
C THR A 420 -5.22 -9.54 24.50
N GLY A 421 -4.93 -8.56 25.37
CA GLY A 421 -3.75 -8.55 26.25
C GLY A 421 -2.49 -7.97 25.60
N TYR A 422 -2.62 -7.39 24.39
CA TYR A 422 -1.53 -6.79 23.62
C TYR A 422 -1.91 -5.41 23.10
N TYR A 423 -0.90 -4.55 22.85
CA TYR A 423 -1.06 -3.29 22.12
C TYR A 423 -0.12 -3.22 20.94
N LEU A 424 -0.45 -2.41 19.95
CA LEU A 424 0.41 -2.10 18.83
C LEU A 424 1.65 -1.33 19.28
N ARG A 425 2.83 -1.66 18.73
CA ARG A 425 4.08 -0.93 18.91
C ARG A 425 4.69 -0.48 17.58
N LYS A 426 4.55 -1.30 16.53
CA LYS A 426 5.02 -0.97 15.19
C LYS A 426 4.39 0.33 14.68
N HIS A 427 5.12 1.09 13.88
CA HIS A 427 4.77 2.42 13.37
C HIS A 427 4.86 3.57 14.38
N LEU A 428 4.92 3.30 15.68
CA LEU A 428 4.88 4.33 16.70
C LEU A 428 6.26 4.92 16.98
N ARG A 429 6.29 6.24 17.14
CA ARG A 429 7.43 7.01 17.62
C ARG A 429 7.33 7.13 19.15
N GLU A 430 8.13 6.35 19.89
CA GLU A 430 8.11 6.36 21.35
C GLU A 430 8.68 7.64 21.98
N ASP A 431 9.30 8.51 21.17
CA ASP A 431 9.73 9.86 21.52
C ASP A 431 8.61 10.92 21.32
N VAL A 432 7.42 10.53 20.89
CA VAL A 432 6.19 11.34 21.01
C VAL A 432 5.77 11.39 22.47
N TYR A 433 5.50 12.61 22.97
CA TYR A 433 5.03 12.81 24.34
C TYR A 433 3.55 13.21 24.35
N LEU A 434 2.75 12.48 25.12
CA LEU A 434 1.35 12.80 25.37
C LEU A 434 1.09 12.94 26.87
N SER A 435 0.30 13.92 27.25
CA SER A 435 -0.23 14.08 28.61
C SER A 435 -1.61 14.74 28.56
N SER A 436 -2.23 14.90 29.72
CA SER A 436 -3.53 15.59 29.83
C SER A 436 -3.49 17.08 29.47
N THR A 437 -2.30 17.69 29.45
CA THR A 437 -2.14 19.15 29.27
C THR A 437 -1.20 19.53 28.13
N THR A 438 -0.32 18.65 27.71
CA THR A 438 0.76 18.96 26.76
C THR A 438 0.99 17.79 25.82
N THR A 439 1.21 18.08 24.54
CA THR A 439 1.61 17.11 23.54
C THR A 439 2.87 17.60 22.82
N SER A 440 3.78 16.68 22.49
CA SER A 440 4.92 16.94 21.62
C SER A 440 5.01 15.86 20.56
N GLY A 441 4.70 16.22 19.31
CA GLY A 441 4.71 15.30 18.18
C GLY A 441 6.11 15.13 17.58
N GLN A 442 6.22 14.16 16.69
CA GLN A 442 7.43 13.86 15.92
C GLN A 442 7.08 13.72 14.43
N PRO A 443 8.04 13.92 13.51
CA PRO A 443 7.81 13.66 12.09
C PRO A 443 7.60 12.17 11.82
N HIS A 444 6.65 11.88 10.90
CA HIS A 444 6.37 10.53 10.38
C HIS A 444 6.41 10.55 8.85
N TYR A 445 6.54 9.40 8.25
CA TYR A 445 6.18 9.14 6.85
C TYR A 445 5.57 7.74 6.74
N SER A 446 4.84 7.49 5.66
CA SER A 446 4.29 6.15 5.40
C SER A 446 4.87 5.60 4.09
N PRO A 447 5.30 4.33 4.07
CA PRO A 447 5.72 3.67 2.85
C PRO A 447 4.51 3.47 1.94
N ARG A 448 4.70 3.62 0.63
CA ARG A 448 3.81 3.13 -0.41
C ARG A 448 4.31 1.80 -0.95
N ILE A 449 5.63 1.71 -1.15
CA ILE A 449 6.35 0.49 -1.51
C ILE A 449 7.69 0.53 -0.79
N ARG A 450 8.02 -0.53 -0.07
CA ARG A 450 9.33 -0.71 0.54
C ARG A 450 10.04 -1.95 0.02
N TYR A 451 11.37 -1.93 0.00
CA TYR A 451 12.14 -3.01 -0.60
C TYR A 451 11.93 -4.36 0.07
N THR A 452 11.68 -4.41 1.37
CA THR A 452 11.36 -5.70 2.05
C THR A 452 10.12 -6.37 1.45
N GLU A 453 9.10 -5.61 0.98
CA GLU A 453 7.97 -6.19 0.23
C GLU A 453 8.46 -6.89 -1.04
N ILE A 454 9.33 -6.22 -1.82
CA ILE A 454 9.87 -6.76 -3.09
C ILE A 454 10.74 -7.99 -2.83
N PHE A 455 11.59 -7.96 -1.79
CA PHE A 455 12.37 -9.14 -1.37
C PHE A 455 11.49 -10.34 -1.04
N LEU A 456 10.39 -10.12 -0.31
CA LEU A 456 9.47 -11.19 0.07
C LEU A 456 8.62 -11.68 -1.11
N ASN A 457 8.24 -10.77 -2.03
CA ASN A 457 7.59 -11.12 -3.29
C ASN A 457 8.50 -12.03 -4.13
N TYR A 458 9.77 -11.64 -4.28
CA TYR A 458 10.77 -12.44 -4.98
C TYR A 458 10.95 -13.82 -4.33
N ALA A 459 11.15 -13.86 -2.99
CA ALA A 459 11.37 -15.12 -2.29
C ALA A 459 10.19 -16.10 -2.46
N GLU A 460 8.96 -15.59 -2.41
CA GLU A 460 7.76 -16.39 -2.65
C GLU A 460 7.76 -16.92 -4.09
N ALA A 461 7.87 -16.04 -5.07
CA ALA A 461 7.80 -16.42 -6.48
C ALA A 461 8.96 -17.35 -6.90
N ALA A 462 10.19 -17.07 -6.46
CA ALA A 462 11.36 -17.89 -6.74
C ALA A 462 11.27 -19.28 -6.12
N ASN A 463 10.76 -19.38 -4.87
CA ASN A 463 10.53 -20.69 -4.25
C ASN A 463 9.52 -21.53 -5.03
N GLU A 464 8.43 -20.90 -5.50
CA GLU A 464 7.40 -21.62 -6.26
C GLU A 464 7.91 -22.01 -7.67
N ALA A 465 8.68 -21.14 -8.33
CA ALA A 465 9.19 -21.38 -9.66
C ALA A 465 10.34 -22.38 -9.70
N TRP A 466 11.30 -22.25 -8.78
CA TRP A 466 12.62 -22.91 -8.92
C TRP A 466 13.03 -23.67 -7.66
N GLY A 467 12.20 -23.70 -6.63
CA GLY A 467 12.52 -24.26 -5.31
C GLY A 467 13.42 -23.35 -4.47
N PRO A 468 13.70 -23.74 -3.21
CA PRO A 468 14.33 -22.87 -2.21
C PRO A 468 15.68 -22.28 -2.63
N THR A 469 16.49 -23.03 -3.37
CA THR A 469 17.87 -22.67 -3.74
C THR A 469 18.05 -22.36 -5.23
N GLY A 470 16.98 -22.43 -6.02
CA GLY A 470 17.00 -22.03 -7.42
C GLY A 470 17.07 -20.50 -7.57
N THR A 471 17.88 -20.02 -8.53
CA THR A 471 18.16 -18.59 -8.69
C THR A 471 17.52 -17.99 -9.95
N GLY A 472 16.99 -18.81 -10.87
CA GLY A 472 16.58 -18.33 -12.19
C GLY A 472 17.72 -17.60 -12.89
N THR A 473 17.45 -16.40 -13.36
CA THR A 473 18.43 -15.51 -14.01
C THR A 473 19.17 -14.57 -13.03
N HIS A 474 18.78 -14.58 -11.74
CA HIS A 474 19.32 -13.71 -10.69
C HIS A 474 20.47 -14.41 -9.92
N GLY A 475 21.31 -13.64 -9.26
CA GLY A 475 22.46 -14.17 -8.51
C GLY A 475 22.14 -14.70 -7.10
N TYR A 476 20.87 -14.83 -6.73
CA TYR A 476 20.41 -15.20 -5.38
C TYR A 476 19.09 -15.99 -5.44
N SER A 477 18.85 -16.80 -4.41
CA SER A 477 17.68 -17.68 -4.29
C SER A 477 16.68 -17.18 -3.24
N ALA A 478 15.51 -17.81 -3.18
CA ALA A 478 14.55 -17.60 -2.09
C ALA A 478 15.19 -17.81 -0.70
N TYR A 479 15.99 -18.88 -0.56
CA TYR A 479 16.75 -19.16 0.65
C TYR A 479 17.68 -18.00 1.04
N ASP A 480 18.44 -17.43 0.08
CA ASP A 480 19.38 -16.34 0.36
C ASP A 480 18.66 -15.08 0.85
N VAL A 481 17.51 -14.75 0.24
CA VAL A 481 16.67 -13.62 0.65
C VAL A 481 16.13 -13.83 2.07
N ILE A 482 15.54 -14.98 2.35
CA ILE A 482 14.97 -15.27 3.68
C ILE A 482 16.08 -15.31 4.74
N LYS A 483 17.25 -15.85 4.42
CA LYS A 483 18.41 -15.82 5.29
C LYS A 483 18.81 -14.39 5.66
N ALA A 484 18.88 -13.50 4.69
CA ALA A 484 19.24 -12.10 4.93
C ALA A 484 18.20 -11.37 5.80
N ILE A 485 16.90 -11.55 5.52
CA ILE A 485 15.82 -10.97 6.32
C ILE A 485 15.87 -11.47 7.77
N ARG A 486 16.02 -12.77 7.98
CA ARG A 486 16.08 -13.38 9.32
C ARG A 486 17.36 -12.99 10.07
N GLN A 487 18.49 -12.86 9.40
CA GLN A 487 19.72 -12.31 9.98
C GLN A 487 19.53 -10.85 10.41
N ARG A 488 18.92 -10.01 9.57
CA ARG A 488 18.56 -8.63 9.93
C ARG A 488 17.64 -8.58 11.15
N ALA A 489 16.70 -9.48 11.25
CA ALA A 489 15.81 -9.61 12.41
C ALA A 489 16.50 -10.03 13.70
N GLY A 490 17.72 -10.57 13.61
CA GLY A 490 18.49 -11.08 14.74
C GLY A 490 18.19 -12.53 15.08
N ILE A 491 17.59 -13.29 14.15
CA ILE A 491 17.36 -14.74 14.30
C ILE A 491 18.68 -15.47 14.21
N LYS A 492 19.07 -16.12 15.31
CA LYS A 492 20.28 -16.92 15.39
C LYS A 492 20.30 -17.75 16.68
N ASP A 493 20.94 -18.91 16.62
CA ASP A 493 21.32 -19.67 17.79
C ASP A 493 22.55 -19.06 18.51
N GLU A 494 23.05 -19.71 19.55
CA GLU A 494 24.24 -19.30 20.31
C GLU A 494 25.53 -19.29 19.47
N ASN A 495 25.56 -20.00 18.34
CA ASN A 495 26.67 -20.06 17.40
C ASN A 495 26.52 -19.07 16.23
N GLY A 496 25.45 -18.29 16.20
CA GLY A 496 25.18 -17.31 15.15
C GLY A 496 24.52 -17.89 13.89
N ASN A 497 24.01 -19.13 13.94
CA ASN A 497 23.34 -19.81 12.82
C ASN A 497 21.82 -19.73 12.95
N ASP A 498 21.13 -20.03 11.84
CA ASP A 498 19.69 -20.26 11.80
C ASP A 498 19.43 -21.76 11.50
N PRO A 499 19.41 -22.63 12.54
CA PRO A 499 19.33 -24.07 12.33
C PRO A 499 17.98 -24.50 11.73
N TYR A 500 16.89 -23.76 11.96
CA TYR A 500 15.62 -24.08 11.34
C TYR A 500 15.66 -23.85 9.83
N LEU A 501 16.14 -22.70 9.39
CA LEU A 501 16.27 -22.38 7.96
C LEU A 501 17.18 -23.39 7.24
N GLU A 502 18.30 -23.75 7.84
CA GLU A 502 19.21 -24.77 7.28
C GLU A 502 18.54 -26.16 7.18
N SER A 503 17.69 -26.53 8.15
CA SER A 503 17.01 -27.83 8.16
C SER A 503 15.97 -27.98 7.04
N ILE A 504 15.41 -26.88 6.54
CA ILE A 504 14.37 -26.88 5.50
C ILE A 504 14.87 -26.43 4.13
N LYS A 505 16.16 -26.18 3.98
CA LYS A 505 16.80 -25.59 2.80
C LYS A 505 16.47 -26.26 1.46
N THR A 506 16.14 -27.55 1.47
CA THR A 506 15.77 -28.32 0.27
C THR A 506 14.29 -28.70 0.21
N ASP A 507 13.50 -28.27 1.19
CA ASP A 507 12.06 -28.58 1.28
C ASP A 507 11.24 -27.36 0.82
N GLN A 508 10.78 -27.40 -0.42
CA GLN A 508 10.00 -26.31 -1.03
C GLN A 508 8.71 -25.98 -0.26
N THR A 509 8.04 -27.00 0.31
CA THR A 509 6.79 -26.81 1.04
C THR A 509 7.02 -26.11 2.37
N LYS A 510 8.01 -26.56 3.14
CA LYS A 510 8.38 -25.89 4.40
C LYS A 510 8.97 -24.51 4.17
N MET A 511 9.71 -24.32 3.09
CA MET A 511 10.21 -23.01 2.71
C MET A 511 9.06 -22.07 2.35
N ARG A 512 8.03 -22.53 1.64
CA ARG A 512 6.80 -21.77 1.37
C ARG A 512 6.13 -21.32 2.67
N GLU A 513 5.97 -22.22 3.63
CA GLU A 513 5.39 -21.91 4.94
C GLU A 513 6.23 -20.84 5.67
N LEU A 514 7.56 -21.00 5.67
CA LEU A 514 8.46 -20.03 6.28
C LEU A 514 8.39 -18.68 5.58
N ILE A 515 8.42 -18.61 4.25
CA ILE A 515 8.32 -17.36 3.48
C ILE A 515 7.00 -16.63 3.79
N ARG A 516 5.89 -17.36 3.80
CA ARG A 516 4.57 -16.79 4.16
C ARG A 516 4.56 -16.25 5.59
N ASN A 517 5.20 -16.95 6.51
CA ASN A 517 5.32 -16.48 7.89
C ASN A 517 6.24 -15.26 8.00
N GLU A 518 7.42 -15.26 7.35
CA GLU A 518 8.32 -14.09 7.34
C GLU A 518 7.62 -12.86 6.74
N ARG A 519 6.83 -13.04 5.67
CA ARG A 519 6.01 -11.98 5.10
C ARG A 519 4.97 -11.46 6.09
N ARG A 520 4.27 -12.36 6.80
CA ARG A 520 3.33 -12.00 7.86
C ARG A 520 3.99 -11.15 8.95
N LEU A 521 5.19 -11.55 9.43
CA LEU A 521 5.89 -10.87 10.51
C LEU A 521 6.46 -9.52 10.06
N GLU A 522 7.19 -9.49 8.94
CA GLU A 522 7.82 -8.27 8.43
C GLU A 522 6.81 -7.20 8.02
N LEU A 523 5.69 -7.61 7.43
CA LEU A 523 4.67 -6.71 6.88
C LEU A 523 3.41 -6.59 7.75
N CYS A 524 3.42 -7.11 9.01
CA CYS A 524 2.28 -6.95 9.91
C CYS A 524 1.93 -5.48 10.11
N PHE A 525 0.65 -5.16 10.17
CA PHE A 525 0.09 -3.80 10.30
C PHE A 525 0.40 -2.85 9.13
N GLU A 526 0.84 -3.39 7.99
CA GLU A 526 1.07 -2.63 6.76
C GLU A 526 0.01 -2.91 5.68
N GLY A 527 -1.08 -3.59 6.05
CA GLY A 527 -2.23 -3.83 5.18
C GLY A 527 -2.10 -5.04 4.24
N PHE A 528 -1.08 -5.89 4.41
CA PHE A 528 -0.83 -7.03 3.52
C PHE A 528 -1.61 -8.29 3.88
N ARG A 529 -1.78 -8.60 5.18
CA ARG A 529 -2.36 -9.86 5.65
C ARG A 529 -3.73 -10.16 5.04
N PHE A 530 -4.58 -9.14 4.89
CA PHE A 530 -5.91 -9.28 4.30
C PHE A 530 -5.85 -9.83 2.87
N TRP A 531 -4.96 -9.29 2.05
CA TRP A 531 -4.77 -9.71 0.66
C TRP A 531 -4.03 -11.02 0.56
N ASP A 532 -3.03 -11.27 1.39
CA ASP A 532 -2.24 -12.49 1.41
C ASP A 532 -3.08 -13.72 1.75
N LEU A 533 -3.95 -13.64 2.76
CA LEU A 533 -4.90 -14.73 3.09
C LEU A 533 -5.77 -15.10 1.90
N ARG A 534 -6.23 -14.11 1.13
CA ARG A 534 -7.11 -14.30 -0.01
C ARG A 534 -6.39 -14.85 -1.23
N ARG A 535 -5.28 -14.22 -1.63
CA ARG A 535 -4.54 -14.68 -2.80
C ARG A 535 -3.88 -16.06 -2.61
N TRP A 536 -3.53 -16.43 -1.37
CA TRP A 536 -3.01 -17.75 -1.04
C TRP A 536 -4.08 -18.82 -0.86
N ASP A 537 -5.35 -18.48 -0.94
CA ASP A 537 -6.47 -19.37 -0.74
C ASP A 537 -6.48 -20.02 0.65
N LEU A 538 -6.22 -19.24 1.69
CA LEU A 538 -6.16 -19.72 3.06
C LEU A 538 -7.50 -19.57 3.80
N ASN A 539 -7.58 -20.20 4.98
CA ASN A 539 -8.73 -20.05 5.89
C ASN A 539 -8.93 -18.59 6.31
N LEU A 540 -10.09 -18.02 6.01
CA LEU A 540 -10.46 -16.66 6.38
C LEU A 540 -11.12 -16.58 7.77
N ASN A 541 -11.52 -17.71 8.35
CA ASN A 541 -12.34 -17.82 9.55
C ASN A 541 -11.56 -18.26 10.80
N GLU A 542 -10.23 -18.12 10.81
CA GLU A 542 -9.46 -18.37 12.02
C GLU A 542 -9.87 -17.39 13.12
N PRO A 543 -10.37 -17.84 14.28
CA PRO A 543 -10.77 -16.96 15.36
C PRO A 543 -9.62 -16.10 15.86
N ALA A 544 -9.88 -14.83 16.09
CA ALA A 544 -8.92 -13.94 16.73
C ALA A 544 -8.80 -14.27 18.22
N LYS A 545 -7.60 -14.60 18.69
CA LYS A 545 -7.31 -15.02 20.05
C LYS A 545 -6.58 -13.95 20.84
N GLY A 546 -6.73 -13.97 22.13
CA GLY A 546 -6.00 -13.15 23.09
C GLY A 546 -5.42 -13.98 24.23
N VAL A 547 -4.68 -13.32 25.11
CA VAL A 547 -4.15 -13.92 26.33
C VAL A 547 -4.72 -13.19 27.57
N ARG A 548 -5.18 -13.96 28.53
CA ARG A 548 -5.51 -13.51 29.86
C ARG A 548 -4.38 -13.86 30.80
N ILE A 549 -3.79 -12.87 31.43
CA ILE A 549 -2.74 -13.03 32.43
C ILE A 549 -3.36 -12.75 33.78
N SER A 550 -3.34 -13.73 34.70
CA SER A 550 -3.85 -13.60 36.06
C SER A 550 -3.05 -14.50 37.00
N GLY A 551 -2.62 -13.96 38.13
CA GLY A 551 -1.79 -14.69 39.10
C GLY A 551 -0.50 -15.27 38.48
N GLY A 552 0.06 -14.62 37.46
CA GLY A 552 1.23 -15.11 36.73
C GLY A 552 0.95 -16.26 35.75
N THR A 553 -0.31 -16.64 35.55
CA THR A 553 -0.72 -17.69 34.61
C THR A 553 -1.22 -17.08 33.30
N TYR A 554 -0.82 -17.67 32.17
CA TYR A 554 -1.19 -17.28 30.82
C TYR A 554 -2.27 -18.21 30.27
N GLN A 555 -3.43 -17.66 29.94
CA GLN A 555 -4.56 -18.42 29.38
C GLN A 555 -4.97 -17.82 28.04
N VAL A 556 -4.83 -18.59 26.97
CA VAL A 556 -5.32 -18.21 25.63
C VAL A 556 -6.85 -18.35 25.57
N PHE A 557 -7.53 -17.41 24.96
CA PHE A 557 -8.99 -17.42 24.79
C PHE A 557 -9.40 -16.79 23.44
N ASP A 558 -10.58 -17.16 22.96
CA ASP A 558 -11.15 -16.56 21.75
C ASP A 558 -11.74 -15.19 22.07
N VAL A 559 -11.25 -14.16 21.37
CA VAL A 559 -11.71 -12.76 21.52
C VAL A 559 -12.88 -12.50 20.58
N GLU A 560 -12.77 -12.97 19.32
CA GLU A 560 -13.70 -12.61 18.25
C GLU A 560 -13.66 -13.65 17.14
N SER A 561 -14.83 -14.13 16.73
CA SER A 561 -14.95 -14.99 15.56
C SER A 561 -14.85 -14.18 14.27
N ARG A 562 -14.31 -14.80 13.22
CA ARG A 562 -14.38 -14.29 11.86
C ARG A 562 -15.57 -14.91 11.15
N THR A 563 -16.24 -14.13 10.29
CA THR A 563 -17.46 -14.57 9.59
C THR A 563 -17.36 -14.22 8.12
N TYR A 564 -16.66 -15.06 7.37
CA TYR A 564 -16.50 -14.95 5.93
C TYR A 564 -17.07 -16.19 5.25
N ASN A 565 -17.75 -16.00 4.13
CA ASN A 565 -18.07 -17.10 3.21
C ASN A 565 -16.90 -17.35 2.26
N ASP A 566 -16.83 -18.53 1.67
CA ASP A 566 -15.72 -18.92 0.77
C ASP A 566 -15.58 -17.98 -0.44
N PHE A 567 -16.69 -17.48 -0.99
CA PHE A 567 -16.66 -16.52 -2.08
C PHE A 567 -16.05 -15.16 -1.70
N MET A 568 -16.00 -14.81 -0.41
CA MET A 568 -15.43 -13.55 0.09
C MET A 568 -13.89 -13.51 0.01
N ARG A 569 -13.30 -14.51 -0.62
CA ARG A 569 -11.93 -14.49 -1.11
C ARG A 569 -11.73 -13.39 -2.17
N PHE A 570 -12.75 -13.18 -3.00
CA PHE A 570 -12.82 -12.11 -3.99
C PHE A 570 -13.73 -11.00 -3.49
N GLY A 571 -13.34 -9.73 -3.69
CA GLY A 571 -14.18 -8.60 -3.30
C GLY A 571 -15.36 -8.38 -4.27
N PRO A 572 -16.43 -7.73 -3.82
CA PRO A 572 -17.58 -7.45 -4.68
C PRO A 572 -17.31 -6.31 -5.67
N ILE A 573 -17.97 -6.36 -6.84
CA ILE A 573 -18.25 -5.16 -7.61
C ILE A 573 -19.26 -4.32 -6.80
N PRO A 574 -19.12 -2.98 -6.71
CA PRO A 574 -20.07 -2.17 -5.96
C PRO A 574 -21.50 -2.36 -6.47
N TYR A 575 -22.44 -2.62 -5.56
CA TYR A 575 -23.85 -2.84 -5.90
C TYR A 575 -24.45 -1.70 -6.75
N SER A 576 -24.11 -0.45 -6.40
CA SER A 576 -24.56 0.72 -7.14
C SER A 576 -24.14 0.73 -8.62
N GLU A 577 -23.03 0.10 -8.96
CA GLU A 577 -22.55 -0.01 -10.33
C GLU A 577 -23.25 -1.15 -11.08
N VAL A 578 -23.39 -2.31 -10.45
CA VAL A 578 -24.11 -3.45 -11.04
C VAL A 578 -25.58 -3.12 -11.34
N VAL A 579 -26.23 -2.33 -10.50
CA VAL A 579 -27.62 -1.89 -10.74
C VAL A 579 -27.74 -0.86 -11.87
N LYS A 580 -26.70 -0.05 -12.10
CA LYS A 580 -26.69 0.93 -13.18
C LYS A 580 -26.39 0.33 -14.55
N PHE A 581 -25.55 -0.69 -14.58
CA PHE A 581 -24.91 -1.19 -15.78
C PHE A 581 -25.12 -2.70 -15.91
N ASP A 582 -26.04 -3.10 -16.78
CA ASP A 582 -26.44 -4.51 -16.96
C ASP A 582 -25.37 -5.37 -17.64
N ALA A 583 -24.38 -4.76 -18.30
CA ALA A 583 -23.20 -5.46 -18.81
C ALA A 583 -22.15 -5.76 -17.72
N LEU A 584 -22.28 -5.16 -16.53
CA LEU A 584 -21.32 -5.29 -15.43
C LEU A 584 -21.73 -6.44 -14.50
N GLU A 585 -21.14 -7.60 -14.72
CA GLU A 585 -21.44 -8.82 -13.98
C GLU A 585 -20.78 -8.84 -12.61
N GLN A 586 -21.49 -9.32 -11.57
CA GLN A 586 -20.99 -9.45 -10.20
C GLN A 586 -20.11 -10.69 -10.03
N ASN A 587 -19.22 -10.69 -9.05
CA ASN A 587 -18.53 -11.90 -8.61
C ASN A 587 -19.50 -12.88 -7.95
N VAL A 588 -19.28 -14.18 -8.18
CA VAL A 588 -20.11 -15.27 -7.64
C VAL A 588 -20.29 -15.14 -6.12
N GLY A 589 -21.52 -15.39 -5.65
CA GLY A 589 -21.90 -15.32 -4.24
C GLY A 589 -22.20 -13.93 -3.69
N TRP A 590 -21.79 -12.85 -4.35
CA TRP A 590 -22.18 -11.49 -4.00
C TRP A 590 -23.55 -11.11 -4.60
N LYS A 591 -24.26 -10.24 -3.90
CA LYS A 591 -25.61 -9.75 -4.31
C LYS A 591 -25.59 -8.25 -4.49
#